data_2f5237562e9c717a42a4d00ce5a023cc
#
_entry.id   2f5237562e9c717a42a4d00ce5a023cc
#
_cell.length_a   1.000
_cell.length_b   1.000
_cell.length_c   1.000
_cell.angle_alpha   90.00
_cell.angle_beta   90.00
_cell.angle_gamma   90.00
#
_symmetry.space_group_name_H-M   'P 1'
#
loop_
_entity.id
_entity.type
_entity.pdbx_description
1 polymer ?
#
loop_
_entity_poly.entity_id
_entity_poly.type
_entity_poly.pdbx_seq_one_letter_code
_entity_poly.pdbx_strand_id
1 'polypeptide(L)'
;MRPADFDELVGQDELLGRGRPLRHAIERDTLQSLILWGPPGTGKTTLARLIASVTASRFVAFSAVLSGIKDIRAVMAEAEDARRRGERRTILFVDEIHRFNKAQQDAFLPRVEAGDIVLIGATTENPSFEVNAALLSRSQVYVLHPLTAPDISTILNRALTDMTRGLGRHAVEVEPGAIAAMARHANGDARAALNLLELGVAAAVARAAEAGAPEPARLDLALAADAMQRRALVYDKDGEEHYNLISALHKSMRNSDPDAAVYWLARMVEAGEDPLYIARRLVRFASEDVGNADPQALALTVAAKDAVHFMGMPEANTALAQATVYLASAPKSNAVYTAYTQAAADAHREVADPVPLHLRNAPTRLMKQLDYGKGYQYAHDEPDAVAAMDCLPPSLEGRQYYRPTTRGFEKELGRRLSAWRDLKTRRRAETKEPSD
;
A
#
# COMPACT_ATOMS: atom_id res chain seq x y z
N MET A 1 -25.42 -17.76 0.09
CA MET A 1 -25.79 -16.84 -1.01
C MET A 1 -24.71 -16.70 -2.11
N ARG A 2 -23.97 -17.76 -2.44
CA ARG A 2 -23.08 -17.71 -3.60
C ARG A 2 -23.89 -17.91 -4.89
N PRO A 3 -23.64 -17.13 -5.97
CA PRO A 3 -24.29 -17.33 -7.26
C PRO A 3 -24.00 -18.74 -7.81
N ALA A 4 -25.00 -19.33 -8.42
CA ALA A 4 -24.92 -20.66 -9.04
C ALA A 4 -24.43 -20.61 -10.49
N ASP A 5 -24.66 -19.49 -11.16
CA ASP A 5 -24.26 -19.22 -12.53
C ASP A 5 -23.82 -17.76 -12.73
N PHE A 6 -23.39 -17.41 -13.94
CA PHE A 6 -22.93 -16.06 -14.26
C PHE A 6 -24.06 -15.03 -14.34
N ASP A 7 -25.30 -15.46 -14.56
CA ASP A 7 -26.45 -14.54 -14.63
C ASP A 7 -26.94 -14.17 -13.22
N GLU A 8 -26.60 -14.99 -12.21
CA GLU A 8 -26.76 -14.63 -10.78
C GLU A 8 -25.64 -13.73 -10.25
N LEU A 9 -24.49 -13.64 -10.93
CA LEU A 9 -23.40 -12.78 -10.48
C LEU A 9 -23.78 -11.32 -10.66
N VAL A 10 -23.71 -10.54 -9.59
CA VAL A 10 -24.05 -9.13 -9.57
C VAL A 10 -22.78 -8.29 -9.62
N GLY A 11 -22.79 -7.25 -10.45
CA GLY A 11 -21.64 -6.40 -10.72
C GLY A 11 -20.60 -7.06 -11.61
N GLN A 12 -19.50 -6.36 -11.88
CA GLN A 12 -18.41 -6.83 -12.74
C GLN A 12 -18.80 -7.02 -14.22
N ASP A 13 -19.83 -6.30 -14.70
CA ASP A 13 -20.34 -6.41 -16.07
C ASP A 13 -19.30 -6.09 -17.14
N GLU A 14 -18.33 -5.23 -16.79
CA GLU A 14 -17.21 -4.90 -17.66
C GLU A 14 -16.29 -6.09 -17.94
N LEU A 15 -16.22 -7.06 -17.02
CA LEU A 15 -15.39 -8.26 -17.13
C LEU A 15 -16.19 -9.47 -17.62
N LEU A 16 -17.40 -9.65 -17.11
CA LEU A 16 -18.18 -10.89 -17.19
C LEU A 16 -19.51 -10.72 -17.93
N GLY A 17 -19.83 -9.53 -18.40
CA GLY A 17 -21.00 -9.27 -19.22
C GLY A 17 -21.01 -10.14 -20.48
N ARG A 18 -22.21 -10.36 -21.06
CA ARG A 18 -22.33 -11.14 -22.30
C ARG A 18 -21.48 -10.53 -23.43
N GLY A 19 -20.68 -11.37 -24.09
CA GLY A 19 -19.77 -10.95 -25.16
C GLY A 19 -18.40 -10.46 -24.69
N ARG A 20 -18.10 -10.44 -23.39
CA ARG A 20 -16.80 -10.06 -22.90
C ARG A 20 -15.76 -11.18 -23.08
N PRO A 21 -14.48 -10.83 -23.34
CA PRO A 21 -13.44 -11.82 -23.65
C PRO A 21 -13.24 -12.87 -22.56
N LEU A 22 -13.26 -12.48 -21.29
CA LEU A 22 -13.09 -13.42 -20.17
C LEU A 22 -14.26 -14.41 -20.13
N ARG A 23 -15.51 -13.95 -20.28
CA ARG A 23 -16.68 -14.82 -20.30
C ARG A 23 -16.60 -15.82 -21.46
N HIS A 24 -16.22 -15.37 -22.65
CA HIS A 24 -16.02 -16.25 -23.79
C HIS A 24 -14.93 -17.32 -23.58
N ALA A 25 -13.81 -16.92 -22.97
CA ALA A 25 -12.74 -17.85 -22.66
C ALA A 25 -13.19 -18.95 -21.67
N ILE A 26 -14.04 -18.57 -20.69
CA ILE A 26 -14.61 -19.51 -19.72
C ILE A 26 -15.60 -20.46 -20.41
N GLU A 27 -16.54 -19.93 -21.18
CA GLU A 27 -17.59 -20.70 -21.86
C GLU A 27 -17.01 -21.68 -22.90
N ARG A 28 -15.85 -21.36 -23.50
CA ARG A 28 -15.16 -22.21 -24.47
C ARG A 28 -14.08 -23.11 -23.86
N ASP A 29 -13.92 -23.08 -22.54
CA ASP A 29 -12.83 -23.80 -21.81
C ASP A 29 -11.42 -23.52 -22.36
N THR A 30 -11.19 -22.28 -22.82
CA THR A 30 -9.89 -21.80 -23.33
C THR A 30 -9.19 -20.87 -22.35
N LEU A 31 -9.56 -20.96 -21.07
CA LEU A 31 -9.05 -20.11 -20.02
C LEU A 31 -7.55 -20.30 -19.84
N GLN A 32 -6.82 -19.20 -19.77
CA GLN A 32 -5.41 -19.12 -19.36
C GLN A 32 -5.30 -18.81 -17.87
N SER A 33 -4.11 -18.94 -17.31
CA SER A 33 -3.86 -18.54 -15.93
C SER A 33 -4.16 -17.05 -15.72
N LEU A 34 -4.74 -16.71 -14.57
CA LEU A 34 -5.17 -15.36 -14.27
C LEU A 34 -5.00 -15.01 -12.80
N ILE A 35 -4.89 -13.70 -12.55
CA ILE A 35 -4.88 -13.11 -11.22
C ILE A 35 -6.12 -12.23 -11.07
N LEU A 36 -6.94 -12.54 -10.07
CA LEU A 36 -8.09 -11.74 -9.68
C LEU A 36 -7.67 -10.76 -8.58
N TRP A 37 -7.63 -9.48 -8.91
CA TRP A 37 -7.23 -8.44 -7.98
C TRP A 37 -8.42 -7.54 -7.64
N GLY A 38 -8.59 -7.20 -6.37
CA GLY A 38 -9.61 -6.24 -5.92
C GLY A 38 -9.90 -6.35 -4.43
N PRO A 39 -10.68 -5.41 -3.87
CA PRO A 39 -11.00 -5.36 -2.45
C PRO A 39 -11.71 -6.62 -1.93
N PRO A 40 -11.76 -6.82 -0.60
CA PRO A 40 -12.54 -7.90 0.00
C PRO A 40 -14.01 -7.85 -0.44
N GLY A 41 -14.66 -9.00 -0.50
CA GLY A 41 -16.11 -9.10 -0.78
C GLY A 41 -16.57 -8.81 -2.21
N THR A 42 -15.66 -8.51 -3.15
CA THR A 42 -15.97 -8.24 -4.57
C THR A 42 -16.28 -9.48 -5.41
N GLY A 43 -16.15 -10.68 -4.83
CA GLY A 43 -16.53 -11.92 -5.49
C GLY A 43 -15.38 -12.74 -6.08
N LYS A 44 -14.10 -12.45 -5.81
CA LYS A 44 -12.92 -13.19 -6.35
C LYS A 44 -13.04 -14.72 -6.21
N THR A 45 -13.22 -15.20 -4.97
CA THR A 45 -13.38 -16.63 -4.67
C THR A 45 -14.65 -17.21 -5.29
N THR A 46 -15.72 -16.42 -5.38
CA THR A 46 -16.97 -16.79 -6.00
C THR A 46 -16.80 -16.99 -7.50
N LEU A 47 -16.15 -16.04 -8.17
CA LEU A 47 -15.84 -16.11 -9.60
C LEU A 47 -14.97 -17.34 -9.91
N ALA A 48 -13.92 -17.60 -9.12
CA ALA A 48 -13.09 -18.79 -9.34
C ALA A 48 -13.90 -20.10 -9.26
N ARG A 49 -14.86 -20.21 -8.34
CA ARG A 49 -15.75 -21.35 -8.22
C ARG A 49 -16.75 -21.46 -9.37
N LEU A 50 -17.29 -20.33 -9.85
CA LEU A 50 -18.17 -20.31 -11.03
C LEU A 50 -17.40 -20.76 -12.29
N ILE A 51 -16.18 -20.28 -12.47
CA ILE A 51 -15.30 -20.75 -13.55
C ILE A 51 -15.15 -22.27 -13.49
N ALA A 52 -14.88 -22.79 -12.32
CA ALA A 52 -14.71 -24.23 -12.15
C ALA A 52 -15.99 -25.04 -12.39
N SER A 53 -17.18 -24.50 -12.09
CA SER A 53 -18.44 -25.17 -12.32
C SER A 53 -18.86 -25.22 -13.80
N VAL A 54 -18.46 -24.20 -14.58
CA VAL A 54 -18.79 -24.10 -16.02
C VAL A 54 -17.76 -24.84 -16.88
N THR A 55 -16.48 -24.85 -16.46
CA THR A 55 -15.43 -25.58 -17.14
C THR A 55 -15.46 -27.05 -16.72
N ALA A 56 -15.10 -27.95 -17.63
CA ALA A 56 -14.99 -29.38 -17.31
C ALA A 56 -13.74 -29.72 -16.47
N SER A 57 -13.14 -28.73 -15.81
CA SER A 57 -11.87 -28.83 -15.11
C SER A 57 -11.99 -29.34 -13.66
N ARG A 58 -10.97 -30.04 -13.17
CA ARG A 58 -10.84 -30.38 -11.76
C ARG A 58 -10.46 -29.13 -10.97
N PHE A 59 -11.23 -28.76 -9.96
CA PHE A 59 -10.96 -27.58 -9.13
C PHE A 59 -10.27 -27.95 -7.84
N VAL A 60 -9.11 -27.36 -7.60
CA VAL A 60 -8.36 -27.52 -6.35
C VAL A 60 -8.13 -26.14 -5.73
N ALA A 61 -8.62 -25.95 -4.50
CA ALA A 61 -8.48 -24.69 -3.80
C ALA A 61 -7.38 -24.77 -2.74
N PHE A 62 -6.48 -23.80 -2.76
CA PHE A 62 -5.47 -23.57 -1.74
C PHE A 62 -5.72 -22.26 -1.02
N SER A 63 -5.47 -22.26 0.29
CA SER A 63 -5.32 -21.04 1.06
C SER A 63 -3.83 -20.84 1.36
N ALA A 64 -3.28 -19.70 0.96
CA ALA A 64 -1.88 -19.36 1.25
C ALA A 64 -1.58 -19.29 2.76
N VAL A 65 -2.61 -19.15 3.59
CA VAL A 65 -2.50 -19.13 5.06
C VAL A 65 -2.32 -20.52 5.65
N LEU A 66 -2.90 -21.55 5.03
CA LEU A 66 -3.01 -22.90 5.61
C LEU A 66 -2.14 -23.95 4.90
N SER A 67 -1.68 -23.67 3.68
CA SER A 67 -1.04 -24.67 2.82
C SER A 67 0.48 -24.48 2.75
N GLY A 68 1.23 -25.55 2.99
CA GLY A 68 2.68 -25.58 2.88
C GLY A 68 3.18 -25.91 1.47
N ILE A 69 4.48 -25.70 1.23
CA ILE A 69 5.12 -26.00 -0.07
C ILE A 69 5.02 -27.49 -0.45
N LYS A 70 4.90 -28.39 0.53
CA LYS A 70 4.70 -29.83 0.30
C LYS A 70 3.35 -30.12 -0.34
N ASP A 71 2.30 -29.45 0.14
CA ASP A 71 0.93 -29.62 -0.37
C ASP A 71 0.83 -29.11 -1.81
N ILE A 72 1.48 -27.97 -2.08
CA ILE A 72 1.58 -27.41 -3.43
C ILE A 72 2.23 -28.43 -4.38
N ARG A 73 3.37 -28.98 -3.99
CA ARG A 73 4.10 -29.97 -4.81
C ARG A 73 3.32 -31.25 -5.07
N ALA A 74 2.57 -31.73 -4.07
CA ALA A 74 1.74 -32.92 -4.22
C ALA A 74 0.65 -32.71 -5.29
N VAL A 75 -0.07 -31.58 -5.21
CA VAL A 75 -1.12 -31.25 -6.19
C VAL A 75 -0.53 -30.98 -7.57
N MET A 76 0.67 -30.40 -7.67
CA MET A 76 1.37 -30.23 -8.94
C MET A 76 1.70 -31.55 -9.60
N ALA A 77 2.16 -32.56 -8.82
CA ALA A 77 2.44 -33.91 -9.32
C ALA A 77 1.14 -34.58 -9.77
N GLU A 78 0.08 -34.51 -9.00
CA GLU A 78 -1.23 -35.07 -9.39
C GLU A 78 -1.78 -34.42 -10.68
N ALA A 79 -1.62 -33.12 -10.86
CA ALA A 79 -2.06 -32.44 -12.07
C ALA A 79 -1.27 -32.86 -13.31
N GLU A 80 0.05 -33.05 -13.16
CA GLU A 80 0.91 -33.61 -14.22
C GLU A 80 0.48 -35.02 -14.62
N ASP A 81 0.26 -35.90 -13.63
CA ASP A 81 -0.16 -37.29 -13.87
C ASP A 81 -1.56 -37.35 -14.52
N ALA A 82 -2.50 -36.53 -14.06
CA ALA A 82 -3.82 -36.44 -14.67
C ALA A 82 -3.75 -36.01 -16.12
N ARG A 83 -2.89 -35.04 -16.46
CA ARG A 83 -2.70 -34.60 -17.83
C ARG A 83 -2.06 -35.68 -18.70
N ARG A 84 -1.03 -36.38 -18.20
CA ARG A 84 -0.39 -37.51 -18.92
C ARG A 84 -1.37 -38.63 -19.24
N ARG A 85 -2.40 -38.82 -18.39
CA ARG A 85 -3.47 -39.80 -18.60
C ARG A 85 -4.60 -39.28 -19.51
N GLY A 86 -4.48 -38.07 -20.02
CA GLY A 86 -5.54 -37.45 -20.83
C GLY A 86 -6.80 -37.07 -20.05
N GLU A 87 -6.69 -36.92 -18.73
CA GLU A 87 -7.77 -36.53 -17.85
C GLU A 87 -8.08 -35.01 -17.95
N ARG A 88 -9.10 -34.57 -17.23
CA ARG A 88 -9.54 -33.16 -17.22
C ARG A 88 -8.43 -32.24 -16.71
N ARG A 89 -8.40 -31.02 -17.28
CA ARG A 89 -7.48 -29.96 -16.84
C ARG A 89 -7.68 -29.65 -15.35
N THR A 90 -6.61 -29.27 -14.65
CA THR A 90 -6.69 -28.85 -13.26
C THR A 90 -6.66 -27.33 -13.15
N ILE A 91 -7.73 -26.76 -12.58
CA ILE A 91 -7.73 -25.34 -12.13
C ILE A 91 -7.24 -25.32 -10.69
N LEU A 92 -6.14 -24.64 -10.47
CA LEU A 92 -5.62 -24.39 -9.15
C LEU A 92 -6.00 -22.98 -8.70
N PHE A 93 -6.87 -22.89 -7.71
CA PHE A 93 -7.24 -21.61 -7.10
C PHE A 93 -6.39 -21.37 -5.86
N VAL A 94 -5.69 -20.23 -5.83
CA VAL A 94 -4.87 -19.78 -4.69
C VAL A 94 -5.46 -18.49 -4.12
N ASP A 95 -6.12 -18.61 -2.97
CA ASP A 95 -6.63 -17.43 -2.26
C ASP A 95 -5.50 -16.74 -1.50
N GLU A 96 -5.48 -15.41 -1.55
CA GLU A 96 -4.45 -14.54 -0.96
C GLU A 96 -3.02 -14.92 -1.42
N ILE A 97 -2.82 -15.04 -2.74
CA ILE A 97 -1.56 -15.49 -3.35
C ILE A 97 -0.34 -14.64 -2.92
N HIS A 98 -0.55 -13.38 -2.55
CA HIS A 98 0.48 -12.47 -2.04
C HIS A 98 1.12 -12.95 -0.72
N ARG A 99 0.45 -13.81 0.04
CA ARG A 99 1.00 -14.40 1.28
C ARG A 99 2.02 -15.50 1.03
N PHE A 100 2.11 -16.01 -0.17
CA PHE A 100 3.18 -16.93 -0.55
C PHE A 100 4.47 -16.15 -0.79
N ASN A 101 5.58 -16.65 -0.24
CA ASN A 101 6.89 -16.12 -0.55
C ASN A 101 7.29 -16.45 -2.02
N LYS A 102 8.34 -15.77 -2.51
CA LYS A 102 8.79 -15.92 -3.91
C LYS A 102 9.06 -17.37 -4.31
N ALA A 103 9.71 -18.17 -3.44
CA ALA A 103 10.01 -19.57 -3.72
C ALA A 103 8.74 -20.45 -3.83
N GLN A 104 7.70 -20.13 -3.06
CA GLN A 104 6.41 -20.79 -3.16
C GLN A 104 5.68 -20.43 -4.45
N GLN A 105 5.74 -19.17 -4.84
CA GLN A 105 5.17 -18.68 -6.10
C GLN A 105 5.92 -19.28 -7.31
N ASP A 106 7.25 -19.40 -7.26
CA ASP A 106 8.07 -20.00 -8.29
C ASP A 106 7.73 -21.50 -8.51
N ALA A 107 7.26 -22.19 -7.48
CA ALA A 107 6.89 -23.59 -7.59
C ALA A 107 5.73 -23.85 -8.58
N PHE A 108 4.90 -22.82 -8.88
CA PHE A 108 3.82 -22.95 -9.87
C PHE A 108 4.31 -22.83 -11.31
N LEU A 109 5.43 -22.14 -11.57
CA LEU A 109 5.88 -21.78 -12.91
C LEU A 109 6.03 -22.98 -13.86
N PRO A 110 6.72 -24.09 -13.49
CA PRO A 110 6.92 -25.20 -14.42
C PRO A 110 5.59 -25.83 -14.88
N ARG A 111 4.57 -25.84 -14.03
CA ARG A 111 3.26 -26.45 -14.34
C ARG A 111 2.33 -25.51 -15.09
N VAL A 112 2.44 -24.22 -14.84
CA VAL A 112 1.75 -23.18 -15.62
C VAL A 112 2.31 -23.15 -17.05
N GLU A 113 3.63 -23.20 -17.21
CA GLU A 113 4.32 -23.23 -18.51
C GLU A 113 4.00 -24.50 -19.31
N ALA A 114 4.01 -25.65 -18.67
CA ALA A 114 3.63 -26.90 -19.29
C ALA A 114 2.13 -26.97 -19.63
N GLY A 115 1.31 -26.08 -19.03
CA GLY A 115 -0.15 -26.09 -19.14
C GLY A 115 -0.80 -27.26 -18.41
N ASP A 116 -0.13 -27.85 -17.42
CA ASP A 116 -0.67 -28.91 -16.57
C ASP A 116 -1.76 -28.37 -15.65
N ILE A 117 -1.64 -27.09 -15.28
CA ILE A 117 -2.61 -26.36 -14.49
C ILE A 117 -2.99 -25.04 -15.14
N VAL A 118 -4.20 -24.57 -14.83
CA VAL A 118 -4.62 -23.19 -14.97
C VAL A 118 -4.61 -22.58 -13.57
N LEU A 119 -3.70 -21.64 -13.34
CA LEU A 119 -3.63 -20.93 -12.05
C LEU A 119 -4.64 -19.81 -12.01
N ILE A 120 -5.48 -19.78 -10.99
CA ILE A 120 -6.32 -18.62 -10.63
C ILE A 120 -5.82 -18.11 -9.28
N GLY A 121 -5.02 -17.04 -9.29
CA GLY A 121 -4.61 -16.36 -8.07
C GLY A 121 -5.65 -15.31 -7.67
N ALA A 122 -5.98 -15.19 -6.39
CA ALA A 122 -6.78 -14.10 -5.86
C ALA A 122 -5.93 -13.27 -4.87
N THR A 123 -6.05 -11.97 -4.93
CA THR A 123 -5.32 -11.06 -4.04
C THR A 123 -6.11 -9.77 -3.78
N THR A 124 -5.97 -9.22 -2.59
CA THR A 124 -6.39 -7.86 -2.23
C THR A 124 -5.27 -6.84 -2.46
N GLU A 125 -4.02 -7.30 -2.52
CA GLU A 125 -2.84 -6.48 -2.70
C GLU A 125 -2.54 -6.24 -4.19
N ASN A 126 -1.83 -5.14 -4.50
CA ASN A 126 -1.44 -4.86 -5.88
C ASN A 126 -0.45 -5.93 -6.40
N PRO A 127 -0.87 -6.73 -7.40
CA PRO A 127 -0.08 -7.85 -7.88
C PRO A 127 1.28 -7.44 -8.45
N SER A 128 1.44 -6.20 -8.90
CA SER A 128 2.73 -5.71 -9.42
C SER A 128 3.83 -5.64 -8.36
N PHE A 129 3.49 -5.59 -7.08
CA PHE A 129 4.44 -5.57 -5.97
C PHE A 129 4.59 -6.93 -5.29
N GLU A 130 3.50 -7.70 -5.23
CA GLU A 130 3.40 -8.88 -4.37
C GLU A 130 3.47 -10.20 -5.14
N VAL A 131 3.14 -10.20 -6.43
CA VAL A 131 3.20 -11.40 -7.26
C VAL A 131 4.49 -11.41 -8.08
N ASN A 132 5.15 -12.58 -8.15
CA ASN A 132 6.38 -12.75 -8.91
C ASN A 132 6.17 -12.35 -10.38
N ALA A 133 7.11 -11.57 -10.91
CA ALA A 133 7.06 -11.07 -12.29
C ALA A 133 6.99 -12.21 -13.33
N ALA A 134 7.58 -13.38 -13.04
CA ALA A 134 7.51 -14.54 -13.90
C ALA A 134 6.10 -15.15 -13.96
N LEU A 135 5.34 -15.15 -12.86
CA LEU A 135 3.93 -15.55 -12.86
C LEU A 135 3.04 -14.50 -13.53
N LEU A 136 3.30 -13.22 -13.30
CA LEU A 136 2.54 -12.14 -13.93
C LEU A 136 2.68 -12.14 -15.45
N SER A 137 3.87 -12.43 -15.97
CA SER A 137 4.11 -12.51 -17.42
C SER A 137 3.35 -13.66 -18.10
N ARG A 138 2.86 -14.64 -17.34
CA ARG A 138 2.12 -15.83 -17.79
C ARG A 138 0.66 -15.86 -17.36
N SER A 139 0.21 -14.80 -16.74
CA SER A 139 -1.16 -14.67 -16.20
C SER A 139 -1.79 -13.37 -16.66
N GLN A 140 -3.09 -13.39 -16.92
CA GLN A 140 -3.85 -12.18 -17.17
C GLN A 140 -4.35 -11.62 -15.85
N VAL A 141 -4.16 -10.31 -15.63
CA VAL A 141 -4.65 -9.65 -14.42
C VAL A 141 -6.02 -9.05 -14.70
N TYR A 142 -7.01 -9.43 -13.89
CA TYR A 142 -8.35 -8.88 -13.93
C TYR A 142 -8.66 -8.13 -12.64
N VAL A 143 -9.05 -6.87 -12.77
CA VAL A 143 -9.39 -6.01 -11.64
C VAL A 143 -10.87 -6.14 -11.35
N LEU A 144 -11.22 -6.56 -10.13
CA LEU A 144 -12.59 -6.55 -9.64
C LEU A 144 -12.83 -5.27 -8.84
N HIS A 145 -13.81 -4.50 -9.26
CA HIS A 145 -14.17 -3.25 -8.59
C HIS A 145 -15.09 -3.50 -7.38
N PRO A 146 -15.08 -2.60 -6.38
CA PRO A 146 -16.08 -2.61 -5.31
C PRO A 146 -17.49 -2.65 -5.89
N LEU A 147 -18.36 -3.43 -5.28
CA LEU A 147 -19.76 -3.47 -5.69
C LEU A 147 -20.46 -2.15 -5.36
N THR A 148 -21.32 -1.69 -6.23
CA THR A 148 -22.12 -0.48 -5.97
C THR A 148 -23.20 -0.74 -4.93
N ALA A 149 -23.72 0.30 -4.27
CA ALA A 149 -24.83 0.14 -3.33
C ALA A 149 -26.09 -0.51 -3.96
N PRO A 150 -26.46 -0.22 -5.23
CA PRO A 150 -27.49 -0.96 -5.94
C PRO A 150 -27.20 -2.45 -6.13
N ASP A 151 -25.92 -2.81 -6.45
CA ASP A 151 -25.51 -4.20 -6.60
C ASP A 151 -25.68 -4.95 -5.29
N ILE A 152 -25.18 -4.36 -4.19
CA ILE A 152 -25.33 -4.95 -2.85
C ILE A 152 -26.80 -5.06 -2.46
N SER A 153 -27.63 -4.05 -2.72
CA SER A 153 -29.07 -4.12 -2.46
C SER A 153 -29.72 -5.28 -3.21
N THR A 154 -29.31 -5.54 -4.45
CA THR A 154 -29.78 -6.69 -5.24
C THR A 154 -29.40 -8.01 -4.57
N ILE A 155 -28.15 -8.14 -4.08
CA ILE A 155 -27.68 -9.33 -3.36
C ILE A 155 -28.47 -9.53 -2.06
N LEU A 156 -28.69 -8.47 -1.28
CA LEU A 156 -29.46 -8.53 -0.02
C LEU A 156 -30.92 -8.94 -0.26
N ASN A 157 -31.57 -8.38 -1.25
CA ASN A 157 -32.94 -8.76 -1.61
C ASN A 157 -33.04 -10.21 -2.06
N ARG A 158 -32.09 -10.72 -2.85
CA ARG A 158 -32.02 -12.15 -3.19
C ARG A 158 -31.82 -13.01 -1.92
N ALA A 159 -31.00 -12.58 -0.98
CA ALA A 159 -30.79 -13.30 0.27
C ALA A 159 -32.06 -13.40 1.10
N LEU A 160 -32.92 -12.40 1.08
CA LEU A 160 -34.22 -12.40 1.79
C LEU A 160 -35.24 -13.30 1.15
N THR A 161 -35.19 -13.51 -0.18
CA THR A 161 -36.20 -14.30 -0.90
C THR A 161 -35.79 -15.74 -1.15
N ASP A 162 -34.49 -16.07 -1.13
CA ASP A 162 -34.02 -17.44 -1.38
C ASP A 162 -34.31 -18.34 -0.16
N MET A 163 -35.20 -19.30 -0.35
CA MET A 163 -35.62 -20.25 0.70
C MET A 163 -34.61 -21.33 1.02
N THR A 164 -33.65 -21.56 0.13
CA THR A 164 -32.69 -22.66 0.24
C THR A 164 -31.29 -22.22 0.70
N ARG A 165 -30.78 -21.14 0.10
CA ARG A 165 -29.42 -20.62 0.29
C ARG A 165 -29.41 -19.34 1.13
N GLY A 166 -30.57 -18.70 1.32
CA GLY A 166 -30.73 -17.41 1.98
C GLY A 166 -31.55 -17.47 3.25
N LEU A 167 -32.16 -16.34 3.57
CA LEU A 167 -32.93 -16.07 4.77
C LEU A 167 -34.43 -16.17 4.53
N GLY A 168 -34.88 -16.59 3.32
CA GLY A 168 -36.32 -16.66 2.97
C GLY A 168 -37.18 -17.54 3.86
N ARG A 169 -36.61 -18.46 4.66
CA ARG A 169 -37.32 -19.25 5.64
C ARG A 169 -37.73 -18.45 6.87
N HIS A 170 -37.11 -17.32 7.12
CA HIS A 170 -37.48 -16.43 8.20
C HIS A 170 -38.60 -15.51 7.70
N ALA A 171 -39.73 -15.51 8.30
CA ALA A 171 -40.83 -14.59 7.99
C ALA A 171 -40.46 -13.18 8.50
N VAL A 172 -39.65 -12.44 7.75
CA VAL A 172 -39.18 -11.10 8.12
C VAL A 172 -39.52 -10.10 7.02
N GLU A 173 -40.22 -9.05 7.39
CA GLU A 173 -40.45 -7.87 6.56
C GLU A 173 -39.31 -6.88 6.80
N VAL A 174 -38.61 -6.52 5.73
CA VAL A 174 -37.46 -5.60 5.82
C VAL A 174 -37.81 -4.26 5.19
N GLU A 175 -37.62 -3.19 5.94
CA GLU A 175 -37.86 -1.83 5.46
C GLU A 175 -36.86 -1.48 4.33
N PRO A 176 -37.30 -0.91 3.17
CA PRO A 176 -36.41 -0.54 2.09
C PRO A 176 -35.27 0.39 2.50
N GLY A 177 -35.52 1.27 3.47
CA GLY A 177 -34.50 2.13 4.06
C GLY A 177 -33.38 1.37 4.79
N ALA A 178 -33.69 0.24 5.45
CA ALA A 178 -32.73 -0.62 6.12
C ALA A 178 -31.79 -1.30 5.12
N ILE A 179 -32.31 -1.84 4.02
CA ILE A 179 -31.51 -2.41 2.93
C ILE A 179 -30.54 -1.39 2.35
N ALA A 180 -31.05 -0.20 2.02
CA ALA A 180 -30.23 0.86 1.44
C ALA A 180 -29.13 1.34 2.41
N ALA A 181 -29.42 1.40 3.72
CA ALA A 181 -28.44 1.75 4.74
C ALA A 181 -27.35 0.69 4.87
N MET A 182 -27.71 -0.58 4.95
CA MET A 182 -26.77 -1.71 5.01
C MET A 182 -25.91 -1.78 3.75
N ALA A 183 -26.48 -1.55 2.56
CA ALA A 183 -25.76 -1.56 1.32
C ALA A 183 -24.69 -0.43 1.23
N ARG A 184 -25.02 0.77 1.68
CA ARG A 184 -24.04 1.87 1.78
C ARG A 184 -22.97 1.59 2.83
N HIS A 185 -23.37 1.08 4.00
CA HIS A 185 -22.43 0.78 5.09
C HIS A 185 -21.42 -0.31 4.72
N ALA A 186 -21.81 -1.26 3.89
CA ALA A 186 -20.95 -2.35 3.44
C ALA A 186 -19.81 -1.90 2.49
N ASN A 187 -19.88 -0.69 1.96
CA ASN A 187 -18.84 -0.04 1.16
C ASN A 187 -18.23 -0.97 0.08
N GLY A 188 -19.07 -1.65 -0.69
CA GLY A 188 -18.65 -2.53 -1.79
C GLY A 188 -18.34 -3.98 -1.40
N ASP A 189 -18.41 -4.35 -0.11
CA ASP A 189 -18.17 -5.71 0.38
C ASP A 189 -19.48 -6.49 0.58
N ALA A 190 -19.79 -7.39 -0.37
CA ALA A 190 -20.99 -8.23 -0.32
C ALA A 190 -21.00 -9.18 0.90
N ARG A 191 -19.84 -9.67 1.37
CA ARG A 191 -19.74 -10.55 2.54
C ARG A 191 -20.12 -9.78 3.79
N ALA A 192 -19.63 -8.55 3.89
CA ALA A 192 -19.98 -7.66 4.98
C ALA A 192 -21.48 -7.36 5.02
N ALA A 193 -22.06 -7.04 3.86
CA ALA A 193 -23.49 -6.76 3.73
C ALA A 193 -24.36 -7.96 4.14
N LEU A 194 -24.03 -9.16 3.67
CA LEU A 194 -24.76 -10.38 4.01
C LEU A 194 -24.68 -10.71 5.49
N ASN A 195 -23.51 -10.52 6.12
CA ASN A 195 -23.38 -10.73 7.57
C ASN A 195 -24.20 -9.72 8.37
N LEU A 196 -24.29 -8.47 7.92
CA LEU A 196 -25.13 -7.44 8.55
C LEU A 196 -26.62 -7.80 8.43
N LEU A 197 -27.03 -8.27 7.26
CA LEU A 197 -28.40 -8.70 7.03
C LEU A 197 -28.77 -9.90 7.93
N GLU A 198 -27.88 -10.89 8.02
CA GLU A 198 -28.09 -12.08 8.87
C GLU A 198 -28.23 -11.68 10.35
N LEU A 199 -27.37 -10.78 10.84
CA LEU A 199 -27.43 -10.26 12.19
C LEU A 199 -28.73 -9.46 12.43
N GLY A 200 -29.12 -8.60 11.49
CA GLY A 200 -30.35 -7.80 11.57
C GLY A 200 -31.61 -8.66 11.57
N VAL A 201 -31.66 -9.68 10.71
CA VAL A 201 -32.80 -10.63 10.67
C VAL A 201 -32.87 -11.42 11.96
N ALA A 202 -31.76 -11.92 12.48
CA ALA A 202 -31.73 -12.64 13.76
C ALA A 202 -32.24 -11.77 14.93
N ALA A 203 -31.82 -10.50 14.97
CA ALA A 203 -32.28 -9.55 15.97
C ALA A 203 -33.77 -9.20 15.82
N ALA A 204 -34.30 -9.09 14.61
CA ALA A 204 -35.71 -8.86 14.35
C ALA A 204 -36.59 -10.04 14.84
N VAL A 205 -36.16 -11.27 14.55
CA VAL A 205 -36.86 -12.49 14.99
C VAL A 205 -36.85 -12.60 16.51
N ALA A 206 -35.70 -12.34 17.15
CA ALA A 206 -35.59 -12.35 18.62
C ALA A 206 -36.53 -11.33 19.27
N ARG A 207 -36.52 -10.09 18.77
CA ARG A 207 -37.38 -8.99 19.26
C ARG A 207 -38.87 -9.33 19.10
N ALA A 208 -39.27 -9.94 17.99
CA ALA A 208 -40.66 -10.37 17.78
C ALA A 208 -41.06 -11.47 18.72
N ALA A 209 -40.20 -12.45 18.98
CA ALA A 209 -40.44 -13.54 19.93
C ALA A 209 -40.58 -13.03 21.37
N GLU A 210 -39.74 -12.13 21.83
CA GLU A 210 -39.81 -11.50 23.17
C GLU A 210 -41.08 -10.66 23.34
N ALA A 211 -41.54 -9.98 22.29
CA ALA A 211 -42.75 -9.17 22.34
C ALA A 211 -44.05 -9.98 22.17
N GLY A 212 -43.96 -11.28 21.90
CA GLY A 212 -45.12 -12.10 21.55
C GLY A 212 -45.86 -11.59 20.30
N ALA A 213 -45.15 -10.88 19.41
CA ALA A 213 -45.72 -10.28 18.22
C ALA A 213 -46.05 -11.33 17.15
N PRO A 214 -47.14 -11.13 16.38
CA PRO A 214 -47.43 -12.04 15.26
C PRO A 214 -46.37 -11.91 14.16
N GLU A 215 -46.11 -13.01 13.45
CA GLU A 215 -45.28 -12.98 12.22
C GLU A 215 -45.99 -12.11 11.13
N PRO A 216 -45.20 -11.42 10.25
CA PRO A 216 -43.74 -11.46 10.12
C PRO A 216 -42.99 -10.54 11.11
N ALA A 217 -41.80 -10.95 11.55
CA ALA A 217 -40.87 -10.07 12.28
C ALA A 217 -40.45 -8.88 11.41
N ARG A 218 -40.21 -7.72 12.02
CA ARG A 218 -39.88 -6.49 11.24
C ARG A 218 -38.47 -6.03 11.51
N LEU A 219 -37.66 -5.90 10.44
CA LEU A 219 -36.36 -5.26 10.43
C LEU A 219 -36.49 -3.81 9.93
N ASP A 220 -36.61 -2.90 10.85
CA ASP A 220 -36.70 -1.46 10.62
C ASP A 220 -35.30 -0.81 10.52
N LEU A 221 -35.26 0.48 10.15
CA LEU A 221 -34.01 1.23 10.00
C LEU A 221 -33.26 1.36 11.35
N ALA A 222 -33.96 1.46 12.49
CA ALA A 222 -33.34 1.57 13.80
C ALA A 222 -32.57 0.29 14.18
N LEU A 223 -33.21 -0.88 13.98
CA LEU A 223 -32.58 -2.17 14.26
C LEU A 223 -31.41 -2.45 13.28
N ALA A 224 -31.52 -1.99 12.02
CA ALA A 224 -30.42 -2.03 11.07
C ALA A 224 -29.25 -1.16 11.53
N ALA A 225 -29.52 0.05 12.05
CA ALA A 225 -28.48 0.93 12.60
C ALA A 225 -27.76 0.30 13.79
N ASP A 226 -28.47 -0.36 14.70
CA ASP A 226 -27.88 -1.08 15.82
C ASP A 226 -26.98 -2.25 15.36
N ALA A 227 -27.39 -2.98 14.33
CA ALA A 227 -26.57 -4.03 13.74
C ALA A 227 -25.28 -3.48 13.10
N MET A 228 -25.35 -2.30 12.50
CA MET A 228 -24.20 -1.60 11.90
C MET A 228 -23.22 -1.04 12.95
N GLN A 229 -23.72 -0.50 14.08
CA GLN A 229 -22.88 0.05 15.16
C GLN A 229 -22.04 -1.01 15.89
N ARG A 230 -22.49 -2.26 15.94
CA ARG A 230 -21.74 -3.37 16.55
C ARG A 230 -20.53 -3.82 15.76
N ARG A 231 -20.34 -3.31 14.57
CA ARG A 231 -19.20 -3.62 13.71
C ARG A 231 -18.21 -2.45 13.73
N ALA A 232 -17.12 -2.59 14.49
CA ALA A 232 -15.96 -1.75 14.30
C ALA A 232 -15.54 -1.83 12.81
N LEU A 233 -15.26 -0.68 12.21
CA LEU A 233 -14.69 -0.59 10.86
C LEU A 233 -13.52 -1.57 10.77
N VAL A 234 -13.68 -2.64 10.02
CA VAL A 234 -12.56 -3.55 9.73
C VAL A 234 -11.71 -2.83 8.69
N TYR A 235 -10.75 -2.09 9.21
CA TYR A 235 -9.69 -1.50 8.41
C TYR A 235 -8.67 -2.59 8.09
N ASP A 236 -8.43 -2.82 6.81
CA ASP A 236 -7.36 -3.71 6.35
C ASP A 236 -6.04 -2.95 6.47
N LYS A 237 -5.33 -3.18 7.58
CA LYS A 237 -4.10 -2.46 7.95
C LYS A 237 -2.95 -2.67 6.96
N ASP A 238 -3.01 -3.72 6.16
CA ASP A 238 -1.95 -4.11 5.22
C ASP A 238 -2.42 -4.04 3.75
N GLY A 239 -3.64 -3.54 3.49
CA GLY A 239 -4.26 -3.52 2.17
C GLY A 239 -3.96 -2.26 1.33
N GLU A 240 -4.37 -2.29 0.07
CA GLU A 240 -4.19 -1.20 -0.90
C GLU A 240 -4.77 0.14 -0.40
N GLU A 241 -5.87 0.14 0.36
CA GLU A 241 -6.48 1.35 0.89
C GLU A 241 -5.56 2.08 1.87
N HIS A 242 -4.78 1.34 2.67
CA HIS A 242 -3.73 1.88 3.54
C HIS A 242 -2.71 2.71 2.75
N TYR A 243 -2.18 2.15 1.65
CA TYR A 243 -1.22 2.86 0.79
C TYR A 243 -1.85 4.05 0.08
N ASN A 244 -3.12 3.94 -0.33
CA ASN A 244 -3.84 5.02 -1.00
C ASN A 244 -4.10 6.19 -0.05
N LEU A 245 -4.51 5.95 1.20
CA LEU A 245 -4.76 6.99 2.19
C LEU A 245 -3.48 7.74 2.56
N ILE A 246 -2.38 7.03 2.83
CA ILE A 246 -1.10 7.68 3.14
C ILE A 246 -0.55 8.45 1.93
N SER A 247 -0.75 7.93 0.72
CA SER A 247 -0.38 8.62 -0.52
C SER A 247 -1.20 9.89 -0.72
N ALA A 248 -2.50 9.85 -0.44
CA ALA A 248 -3.38 11.02 -0.50
C ALA A 248 -2.98 12.08 0.53
N LEU A 249 -2.71 11.70 1.78
CA LEU A 249 -2.20 12.58 2.82
C LEU A 249 -0.90 13.29 2.37
N HIS A 250 0.09 12.54 1.90
CA HIS A 250 1.36 13.10 1.45
C HIS A 250 1.20 14.03 0.24
N LYS A 251 0.36 13.65 -0.74
CA LYS A 251 0.10 14.48 -1.93
C LYS A 251 -0.62 15.78 -1.56
N SER A 252 -1.56 15.73 -0.62
CA SER A 252 -2.26 16.92 -0.11
C SER A 252 -1.29 17.87 0.58
N MET A 253 -0.46 17.38 1.50
CA MET A 253 0.58 18.19 2.14
C MET A 253 1.58 18.77 1.13
N ARG A 254 2.01 17.98 0.13
CA ARG A 254 2.93 18.43 -0.93
C ARG A 254 2.31 19.51 -1.81
N ASN A 255 1.00 19.42 -2.05
CA ASN A 255 0.24 20.43 -2.79
C ASN A 255 -0.13 21.66 -1.95
N SER A 256 0.30 21.72 -0.67
CA SER A 256 -0.03 22.80 0.26
C SER A 256 -1.54 22.98 0.49
N ASP A 257 -2.26 21.86 0.59
CA ASP A 257 -3.69 21.80 0.89
C ASP A 257 -3.90 21.25 2.31
N PRO A 258 -3.97 22.12 3.34
CA PRO A 258 -4.11 21.68 4.72
C PRO A 258 -5.48 21.03 5.01
N ASP A 259 -6.54 21.47 4.34
CA ASP A 259 -7.89 20.94 4.56
C ASP A 259 -8.00 19.50 4.07
N ALA A 260 -7.53 19.23 2.86
CA ALA A 260 -7.44 17.84 2.35
C ALA A 260 -6.50 16.98 3.19
N ALA A 261 -5.36 17.53 3.64
CA ALA A 261 -4.40 16.80 4.47
C ALA A 261 -5.02 16.37 5.81
N VAL A 262 -5.73 17.27 6.51
CA VAL A 262 -6.43 16.95 7.76
C VAL A 262 -7.55 15.94 7.52
N TYR A 263 -8.28 16.05 6.42
CA TYR A 263 -9.33 15.08 6.07
C TYR A 263 -8.75 13.67 5.91
N TRP A 264 -7.65 13.51 5.16
CA TRP A 264 -7.03 12.20 4.97
C TRP A 264 -6.40 11.66 6.26
N LEU A 265 -5.82 12.53 7.10
CA LEU A 265 -5.37 12.16 8.44
C LEU A 265 -6.52 11.61 9.28
N ALA A 266 -7.65 12.35 9.35
CA ALA A 266 -8.82 11.93 10.11
C ALA A 266 -9.35 10.57 9.61
N ARG A 267 -9.41 10.37 8.29
CA ARG A 267 -9.80 9.07 7.72
C ARG A 267 -8.88 7.92 8.15
N MET A 268 -7.56 8.15 8.24
CA MET A 268 -6.61 7.14 8.71
C MET A 268 -6.83 6.85 10.20
N VAL A 269 -7.00 7.87 11.03
CA VAL A 269 -7.22 7.74 12.48
C VAL A 269 -8.53 7.00 12.76
N GLU A 270 -9.64 7.41 12.15
CA GLU A 270 -10.96 6.79 12.31
C GLU A 270 -11.00 5.34 11.77
N ALA A 271 -10.20 5.04 10.76
CA ALA A 271 -10.02 3.68 10.25
C ALA A 271 -9.17 2.79 11.17
N GLY A 272 -8.59 3.33 12.25
CA GLY A 272 -7.79 2.58 13.23
C GLY A 272 -6.35 2.33 12.81
N GLU A 273 -5.79 3.19 11.94
CA GLU A 273 -4.37 3.15 11.59
C GLU A 273 -3.49 3.34 12.83
N ASP A 274 -2.31 2.71 12.82
CA ASP A 274 -1.33 2.90 13.89
C ASP A 274 -0.87 4.37 13.95
N PRO A 275 -1.15 5.09 15.05
CA PRO A 275 -0.77 6.49 15.18
C PRO A 275 0.74 6.73 15.07
N LEU A 276 1.57 5.76 15.48
CA LEU A 276 3.01 5.84 15.34
C LEU A 276 3.45 5.64 13.89
N TYR A 277 2.73 4.84 13.11
CA TYR A 277 2.94 4.77 11.67
C TYR A 277 2.66 6.12 10.99
N ILE A 278 1.52 6.75 11.30
CA ILE A 278 1.19 8.09 10.80
C ILE A 278 2.30 9.07 11.18
N ALA A 279 2.69 9.13 12.45
CA ALA A 279 3.76 10.01 12.95
C ALA A 279 5.07 9.78 12.19
N ARG A 280 5.49 8.52 11.96
CA ARG A 280 6.67 8.17 11.18
C ARG A 280 6.61 8.72 9.76
N ARG A 281 5.44 8.68 9.12
CA ARG A 281 5.23 9.24 7.78
C ARG A 281 5.33 10.77 7.76
N LEU A 282 4.84 11.45 8.79
CA LEU A 282 4.99 12.90 8.94
C LEU A 282 6.47 13.31 9.15
N VAL A 283 7.21 12.59 9.99
CA VAL A 283 8.67 12.79 10.19
C VAL A 283 9.43 12.62 8.86
N ARG A 284 9.09 11.58 8.09
CA ARG A 284 9.68 11.37 6.77
C ARG A 284 9.38 12.53 5.82
N PHE A 285 8.14 12.98 5.76
CA PHE A 285 7.72 14.11 4.94
C PHE A 285 8.46 15.40 5.31
N ALA A 286 8.64 15.68 6.59
CA ALA A 286 9.39 16.84 7.08
C ALA A 286 10.81 16.90 6.52
N SER A 287 11.50 15.76 6.42
CA SER A 287 12.87 15.71 5.91
C SER A 287 12.93 15.66 4.37
N GLU A 288 11.98 14.97 3.72
CA GLU A 288 12.00 14.70 2.28
C GLU A 288 11.40 15.83 1.45
N ASP A 289 10.26 16.41 1.89
CA ASP A 289 9.46 17.35 1.12
C ASP A 289 9.56 18.81 1.62
N VAL A 290 9.92 19.01 2.90
CA VAL A 290 10.15 20.34 3.48
C VAL A 290 11.66 20.61 3.59
N GLY A 291 12.42 19.69 4.15
CA GLY A 291 13.86 19.78 4.27
C GLY A 291 14.32 21.06 4.96
N ASN A 292 15.37 21.66 4.41
CA ASN A 292 15.93 22.91 4.95
C ASN A 292 15.16 24.16 4.52
N ALA A 293 14.07 24.04 3.74
CA ALA A 293 13.22 25.20 3.49
C ALA A 293 12.53 25.68 4.79
N ASP A 294 12.25 24.73 5.71
CA ASP A 294 11.85 25.03 7.09
C ASP A 294 12.45 23.99 8.06
N PRO A 295 13.60 24.31 8.70
CA PRO A 295 14.26 23.39 9.64
C PRO A 295 13.42 23.01 10.87
N GLN A 296 12.40 23.78 11.23
CA GLN A 296 11.53 23.47 12.37
C GLN A 296 10.59 22.30 12.08
N ALA A 297 10.33 21.99 10.82
CA ALA A 297 9.41 20.93 10.43
C ALA A 297 9.78 19.56 11.03
N LEU A 298 11.07 19.22 11.00
CA LEU A 298 11.55 17.95 11.56
C LEU A 298 11.40 17.93 13.10
N ALA A 299 11.78 19.01 13.80
CA ALA A 299 11.66 19.09 15.25
C ALA A 299 10.20 18.98 15.71
N LEU A 300 9.29 19.68 15.04
CA LEU A 300 7.86 19.66 15.35
C LEU A 300 7.24 18.28 15.12
N THR A 301 7.61 17.59 14.05
CA THR A 301 7.08 16.24 13.77
C THR A 301 7.64 15.18 14.73
N VAL A 302 8.88 15.33 15.19
CA VAL A 302 9.44 14.48 16.25
C VAL A 302 8.72 14.74 17.57
N ALA A 303 8.45 15.98 17.94
CA ALA A 303 7.64 16.32 19.11
C ALA A 303 6.21 15.76 19.03
N ALA A 304 5.57 15.81 17.86
CA ALA A 304 4.25 15.19 17.64
C ALA A 304 4.31 13.66 17.82
N LYS A 305 5.35 12.98 17.31
CA LYS A 305 5.58 11.54 17.54
C LYS A 305 5.74 11.23 19.04
N ASP A 306 6.48 12.04 19.78
CA ASP A 306 6.68 11.86 21.21
C ASP A 306 5.37 12.10 21.99
N ALA A 307 4.56 13.08 21.58
CA ALA A 307 3.23 13.33 22.11
C ALA A 307 2.29 12.13 21.89
N VAL A 308 2.31 11.52 20.71
CA VAL A 308 1.54 10.29 20.41
C VAL A 308 1.95 9.16 21.35
N HIS A 309 3.26 9.00 21.57
CA HIS A 309 3.77 7.94 22.45
C HIS A 309 3.41 8.18 23.92
N PHE A 310 3.42 9.44 24.36
CA PHE A 310 3.19 9.83 25.75
C PHE A 310 1.70 9.87 26.13
N MET A 311 0.87 10.48 25.29
CA MET A 311 -0.56 10.67 25.60
C MET A 311 -1.44 9.49 25.12
N GLY A 312 -1.09 8.88 23.97
CA GLY A 312 -1.95 7.90 23.32
C GLY A 312 -3.16 8.50 22.63
N MET A 313 -4.00 7.64 22.07
CA MET A 313 -5.26 8.04 21.42
C MET A 313 -6.42 7.97 22.43
N PRO A 314 -7.43 8.82 22.33
CA PRO A 314 -7.70 9.79 21.24
C PRO A 314 -6.99 11.15 21.39
N GLU A 315 -6.39 11.47 22.53
CA GLU A 315 -5.89 12.83 22.83
C GLU A 315 -4.76 13.25 21.88
N ALA A 316 -3.94 12.31 21.42
CA ALA A 316 -2.83 12.57 20.51
C ALA A 316 -3.26 12.94 19.07
N ASN A 317 -4.55 12.80 18.70
CA ASN A 317 -5.06 13.14 17.38
C ASN A 317 -4.78 14.62 17.04
N THR A 318 -4.89 15.51 18.03
CA THR A 318 -4.65 16.95 17.86
C THR A 318 -3.18 17.26 17.58
N ALA A 319 -2.23 16.54 18.19
CA ALA A 319 -0.81 16.70 17.91
C ALA A 319 -0.46 16.26 16.47
N LEU A 320 -1.06 15.17 16.00
CA LEU A 320 -0.92 14.71 14.60
C LEU A 320 -1.53 15.74 13.62
N ALA A 321 -2.70 16.28 13.94
CA ALA A 321 -3.37 17.29 13.13
C ALA A 321 -2.54 18.59 13.04
N GLN A 322 -2.00 19.05 14.18
CA GLN A 322 -1.12 20.22 14.21
C GLN A 322 0.12 20.03 13.33
N ALA A 323 0.79 18.87 13.42
CA ALA A 323 1.93 18.55 12.58
C ALA A 323 1.55 18.50 11.09
N THR A 324 0.41 17.91 10.76
CA THR A 324 -0.09 17.82 9.39
C THR A 324 -0.37 19.18 8.78
N VAL A 325 -1.08 20.07 9.50
CA VAL A 325 -1.35 21.44 9.06
C VAL A 325 -0.06 22.22 8.88
N TYR A 326 0.86 22.11 9.83
CA TYR A 326 2.17 22.75 9.74
C TYR A 326 2.91 22.31 8.48
N LEU A 327 3.04 21.02 8.24
CA LEU A 327 3.71 20.47 7.06
C LEU A 327 3.02 20.86 5.74
N ALA A 328 1.69 20.91 5.73
CA ALA A 328 0.95 21.38 4.56
C ALA A 328 1.22 22.85 4.26
N SER A 329 1.39 23.68 5.29
CA SER A 329 1.61 25.13 5.18
C SER A 329 3.08 25.54 5.03
N ALA A 330 4.03 24.65 5.37
CA ALA A 330 5.47 24.94 5.28
C ALA A 330 5.94 25.08 3.82
N PRO A 331 6.98 25.88 3.55
CA PRO A 331 7.61 25.90 2.22
C PRO A 331 8.20 24.53 1.87
N LYS A 332 8.07 24.10 0.61
CA LYS A 332 8.48 22.76 0.15
C LYS A 332 9.85 22.81 -0.52
N SER A 333 10.73 21.88 -0.13
CA SER A 333 12.00 21.62 -0.81
C SER A 333 12.40 20.16 -0.66
N ASN A 334 12.73 19.52 -1.76
CA ASN A 334 13.32 18.19 -1.82
C ASN A 334 14.85 18.21 -2.05
N ALA A 335 15.48 19.38 -1.88
CA ALA A 335 16.90 19.55 -2.19
C ALA A 335 17.81 18.62 -1.36
N VAL A 336 17.47 18.36 -0.10
CA VAL A 336 18.22 17.43 0.77
C VAL A 336 18.07 16.00 0.27
N TYR A 337 16.86 15.57 -0.06
CA TYR A 337 16.58 14.24 -0.62
C TYR A 337 17.34 14.02 -1.93
N THR A 338 17.27 14.99 -2.84
CA THR A 338 17.97 14.93 -4.13
C THR A 338 19.49 14.89 -3.94
N ALA A 339 20.03 15.69 -3.00
CA ALA A 339 21.46 15.70 -2.69
C ALA A 339 21.94 14.33 -2.22
N TYR A 340 21.23 13.71 -1.27
CA TYR A 340 21.58 12.39 -0.76
C TYR A 340 21.49 11.32 -1.86
N THR A 341 20.41 11.34 -2.66
CA THR A 341 20.20 10.36 -3.74
C THR A 341 21.30 10.41 -4.77
N GLN A 342 21.74 11.62 -5.16
CA GLN A 342 22.87 11.80 -6.10
C GLN A 342 24.19 11.36 -5.49
N ALA A 343 24.46 11.72 -4.24
CA ALA A 343 25.68 11.30 -3.53
C ALA A 343 25.74 9.77 -3.37
N ALA A 344 24.63 9.13 -3.03
CA ALA A 344 24.53 7.68 -2.92
C ALA A 344 24.77 6.99 -4.28
N ALA A 345 24.23 7.55 -5.37
CA ALA A 345 24.45 7.02 -6.72
C ALA A 345 25.93 7.09 -7.13
N ASP A 346 26.62 8.21 -6.85
CA ASP A 346 28.03 8.33 -7.11
C ASP A 346 28.85 7.37 -6.23
N ALA A 347 28.51 7.22 -4.95
CA ALA A 347 29.17 6.28 -4.04
C ALA A 347 29.00 4.80 -4.44
N HIS A 348 27.92 4.46 -5.13
CA HIS A 348 27.70 3.09 -5.64
C HIS A 348 28.30 2.81 -7.00
N ARG A 349 28.55 3.85 -7.82
CA ARG A 349 28.98 3.71 -9.21
C ARG A 349 30.45 3.46 -9.35
N GLU A 350 31.28 3.99 -8.45
CA GLU A 350 32.73 3.93 -8.55
C GLU A 350 33.33 3.02 -7.49
N VAL A 351 34.43 2.34 -7.83
CA VAL A 351 35.32 1.74 -6.84
C VAL A 351 35.69 2.87 -5.88
N ALA A 352 35.29 2.76 -4.63
CA ALA A 352 35.35 3.83 -3.66
C ALA A 352 36.75 4.46 -3.63
N ASP A 353 36.87 5.66 -4.13
CA ASP A 353 38.12 6.44 -4.02
C ASP A 353 38.50 6.53 -2.53
N PRO A 354 39.76 6.34 -2.23
CA PRO A 354 40.24 6.47 -0.85
C PRO A 354 40.03 7.90 -0.37
N VAL A 355 39.72 8.05 0.93
CA VAL A 355 39.66 9.39 1.54
C VAL A 355 40.95 10.15 1.26
N PRO A 356 40.91 11.41 0.79
CA PRO A 356 42.09 12.21 0.51
C PRO A 356 43.04 12.28 1.71
N LEU A 357 44.35 12.20 1.47
CA LEU A 357 45.36 12.12 2.53
C LEU A 357 45.26 13.23 3.57
N HIS A 358 45.01 14.48 3.09
CA HIS A 358 44.87 15.63 3.99
C HIS A 358 43.66 15.55 4.95
N LEU A 359 42.63 14.76 4.62
CA LEU A 359 41.48 14.55 5.50
C LEU A 359 41.65 13.38 6.45
N ARG A 360 42.72 12.59 6.33
CA ARG A 360 42.97 11.44 7.20
C ARG A 360 43.64 11.86 8.48
N ASN A 361 43.20 11.33 9.61
CA ASN A 361 43.87 11.54 10.89
C ASN A 361 45.21 10.79 10.95
N ALA A 362 46.25 11.40 11.55
CA ALA A 362 47.60 10.85 11.70
C ALA A 362 48.00 10.66 13.18
N PRO A 363 47.33 9.79 13.95
CA PRO A 363 47.62 9.61 15.37
C PRO A 363 48.97 8.93 15.63
N THR A 364 49.53 8.19 14.69
CA THR A 364 50.79 7.48 14.83
C THR A 364 51.92 8.09 14.02
N ARG A 365 53.20 7.83 14.46
CA ARG A 365 54.37 8.30 13.69
C ARG A 365 54.43 7.74 12.27
N LEU A 366 54.02 6.48 12.08
CA LEU A 366 53.96 5.86 10.76
C LEU A 366 52.95 6.58 9.85
N MET A 367 51.76 6.91 10.34
CA MET A 367 50.75 7.64 9.55
C MET A 367 51.26 9.03 9.12
N LYS A 368 51.99 9.73 10.02
CA LYS A 368 52.65 11.00 9.68
C LYS A 368 53.68 10.82 8.58
N GLN A 369 54.45 9.73 8.60
CA GLN A 369 55.44 9.40 7.57
C GLN A 369 54.78 9.04 6.21
N LEU A 370 53.54 8.61 6.23
CA LEU A 370 52.71 8.32 5.05
C LEU A 370 51.87 9.52 4.61
N ASP A 371 52.24 10.75 5.03
CA ASP A 371 51.60 12.01 4.66
C ASP A 371 50.10 12.15 5.05
N TYR A 372 49.63 11.35 6.05
CA TYR A 372 48.28 11.52 6.56
C TYR A 372 48.15 12.88 7.27
N GLY A 373 47.09 13.64 6.92
CA GLY A 373 46.84 14.98 7.45
C GLY A 373 47.71 16.09 6.85
N LYS A 374 48.62 15.75 5.93
CA LYS A 374 49.48 16.76 5.30
C LYS A 374 48.68 17.64 4.37
N GLY A 375 48.77 18.96 4.58
CA GLY A 375 48.01 19.95 3.79
C GLY A 375 46.57 20.19 4.33
N TYR A 376 46.21 19.62 5.47
CA TYR A 376 44.96 19.97 6.10
C TYR A 376 44.98 21.41 6.62
N GLN A 377 43.98 22.18 6.22
CA GLN A 377 43.76 23.56 6.66
C GLN A 377 42.64 23.55 7.72
N TYR A 378 43.01 23.93 8.96
CA TYR A 378 42.02 24.00 10.02
C TYR A 378 41.15 25.25 9.84
N ALA A 379 39.85 25.04 9.54
CA ALA A 379 38.95 26.15 9.17
C ALA A 379 38.83 27.24 10.25
N HIS A 380 38.99 26.90 11.54
CA HIS A 380 38.94 27.88 12.63
C HIS A 380 40.15 28.81 12.72
N ASP A 381 41.25 28.46 12.06
CA ASP A 381 42.42 29.35 11.94
C ASP A 381 42.24 30.39 10.83
N GLU A 382 41.24 30.23 10.00
CA GLU A 382 40.91 31.16 8.91
C GLU A 382 39.96 32.27 9.40
N PRO A 383 40.12 33.51 8.98
CA PRO A 383 39.29 34.66 9.44
C PRO A 383 37.79 34.44 9.26
N ASP A 384 37.38 33.75 8.17
CA ASP A 384 35.97 33.49 7.86
C ASP A 384 35.53 32.07 8.23
N ALA A 385 36.37 31.30 8.97
CA ALA A 385 36.17 29.90 9.27
C ALA A 385 35.90 29.02 8.02
N VAL A 386 36.49 29.38 6.87
CA VAL A 386 36.31 28.67 5.60
C VAL A 386 37.68 28.41 4.98
N ALA A 387 38.15 27.18 5.00
CA ALA A 387 39.37 26.76 4.33
C ALA A 387 39.17 26.53 2.82
N ALA A 388 40.20 26.78 2.01
CA ALA A 388 40.10 26.67 0.54
C ALA A 388 40.28 25.24 0.01
N MET A 389 40.65 24.28 0.85
CA MET A 389 40.88 22.89 0.46
C MET A 389 39.62 22.18 -0.08
N ASP A 390 39.80 21.21 -0.95
CA ASP A 390 38.74 20.30 -1.41
C ASP A 390 38.58 19.16 -0.44
N CYS A 391 37.32 18.79 -0.16
CA CYS A 391 36.98 17.70 0.75
C CYS A 391 36.40 16.48 0.01
N LEU A 392 36.16 16.56 -1.28
CA LEU A 392 35.77 15.42 -2.11
C LEU A 392 37.00 14.71 -2.66
N PRO A 393 36.92 13.43 -3.01
CA PRO A 393 37.99 12.75 -3.74
C PRO A 393 38.20 13.38 -5.12
N PRO A 394 39.39 13.21 -5.73
CA PRO A 394 39.72 13.85 -7.02
C PRO A 394 38.77 13.54 -8.15
N SER A 395 38.20 12.33 -8.21
CA SER A 395 37.21 11.94 -9.22
C SER A 395 35.90 12.73 -9.14
N LEU A 396 35.58 13.30 -7.96
CA LEU A 396 34.39 14.07 -7.69
C LEU A 396 34.67 15.57 -7.50
N GLU A 397 35.84 16.04 -7.89
CA GLU A 397 36.19 17.46 -7.79
C GLU A 397 35.15 18.34 -8.51
N GLY A 398 34.72 19.41 -7.85
CA GLY A 398 33.69 20.33 -8.36
C GLY A 398 32.26 19.82 -8.30
N ARG A 399 32.04 18.57 -7.85
CA ARG A 399 30.68 18.00 -7.69
C ARG A 399 29.89 18.78 -6.65
N GLN A 400 28.64 19.09 -6.98
CA GLN A 400 27.72 19.79 -6.08
C GLN A 400 26.43 18.97 -5.92
N TYR A 401 26.23 18.39 -4.75
CA TYR A 401 25.03 17.62 -4.43
C TYR A 401 23.90 18.51 -3.91
N TYR A 402 24.19 19.32 -2.87
CA TYR A 402 23.19 20.18 -2.27
C TYR A 402 23.05 21.49 -3.02
N ARG A 403 21.85 21.70 -3.58
CA ARG A 403 21.46 22.91 -4.31
C ARG A 403 20.20 23.46 -3.68
N PRO A 404 20.31 24.39 -2.71
CA PRO A 404 19.16 24.97 -2.03
C PRO A 404 18.22 25.68 -3.01
N THR A 405 16.94 25.60 -2.73
CA THR A 405 15.91 26.34 -3.47
C THR A 405 15.87 27.81 -3.03
N THR A 406 15.00 28.60 -3.67
CA THR A 406 14.73 29.98 -3.23
C THR A 406 13.60 30.09 -2.21
N ARG A 407 13.15 28.95 -1.66
CA ARG A 407 11.97 28.87 -0.77
C ARG A 407 12.42 28.83 0.69
N GLY A 408 11.65 29.52 1.55
CA GLY A 408 11.88 29.54 2.98
C GLY A 408 13.33 29.85 3.37
N PHE A 409 13.86 29.14 4.35
CA PHE A 409 15.22 29.31 4.86
C PHE A 409 16.31 28.93 3.83
N GLU A 410 16.02 28.10 2.84
CA GLU A 410 17.00 27.74 1.80
C GLU A 410 17.44 28.95 0.96
N LYS A 411 16.65 30.01 0.86
CA LYS A 411 17.07 31.27 0.22
C LYS A 411 18.29 31.85 0.92
N GLU A 412 18.30 31.83 2.24
CA GLU A 412 19.43 32.30 3.04
C GLU A 412 20.63 31.36 2.94
N LEU A 413 20.40 30.05 3.02
CA LEU A 413 21.45 29.05 2.82
C LEU A 413 22.10 29.19 1.44
N GLY A 414 21.32 29.44 0.40
CA GLY A 414 21.82 29.66 -0.97
C GLY A 414 22.79 30.83 -1.03
N ARG A 415 22.45 31.97 -0.40
CA ARG A 415 23.34 33.14 -0.34
C ARG A 415 24.66 32.83 0.39
N ARG A 416 24.60 32.18 1.54
CA ARG A 416 25.78 31.77 2.33
C ARG A 416 26.68 30.82 1.54
N LEU A 417 26.11 29.79 0.93
CA LEU A 417 26.87 28.82 0.15
C LEU A 417 27.54 29.45 -1.08
N SER A 418 26.87 30.41 -1.75
CA SER A 418 27.46 31.13 -2.87
C SER A 418 28.67 31.95 -2.39
N ALA A 419 28.48 32.75 -1.33
CA ALA A 419 29.56 33.57 -0.76
C ALA A 419 30.78 32.71 -0.35
N TRP A 420 30.58 31.56 0.26
CA TRP A 420 31.66 30.63 0.66
C TRP A 420 32.37 30.01 -0.56
N ARG A 421 31.64 29.70 -1.63
CA ARG A 421 32.25 29.21 -2.88
C ARG A 421 33.12 30.28 -3.57
N ASP A 422 32.60 31.49 -3.61
CA ASP A 422 33.35 32.62 -4.17
C ASP A 422 34.60 32.92 -3.36
N LEU A 423 34.53 32.85 -2.02
CA LEU A 423 35.68 32.99 -1.12
C LEU A 423 36.74 31.90 -1.38
N LYS A 424 36.29 30.62 -1.43
CA LYS A 424 37.18 29.50 -1.73
C LYS A 424 37.88 29.65 -3.08
N THR A 425 37.16 30.10 -4.09
CA THR A 425 37.72 30.32 -5.44
C THR A 425 38.79 31.40 -5.44
N ARG A 426 38.54 32.51 -4.74
CA ARG A 426 39.52 33.60 -4.62
C ARG A 426 40.79 33.14 -3.89
N ARG A 427 40.67 32.50 -2.74
CA ARG A 427 41.81 31.99 -1.97
C ARG A 427 42.64 30.96 -2.72
N ARG A 428 42.02 30.13 -3.57
CA ARG A 428 42.73 29.19 -4.44
C ARG A 428 43.50 29.89 -5.53
N ALA A 429 42.99 30.98 -6.07
CA ALA A 429 43.71 31.80 -7.07
C ALA A 429 44.93 32.47 -6.45
N GLU A 430 44.79 33.07 -5.26
CA GLU A 430 45.87 33.70 -4.49
C GLU A 430 47.03 32.72 -4.15
N THR A 431 46.66 31.45 -3.84
CA THR A 431 47.68 30.42 -3.53
C THR A 431 48.39 29.89 -4.79
N LYS A 432 47.85 30.10 -5.98
CA LYS A 432 48.43 29.66 -7.28
C LYS A 432 49.33 30.72 -7.94
N GLU A 433 49.25 31.99 -7.53
CA GLU A 433 50.19 33.01 -8.01
C GLU A 433 51.51 32.85 -7.25
N PRO A 434 52.65 32.52 -7.93
CA PRO A 434 53.94 32.50 -7.27
C PRO A 434 54.27 33.93 -6.85
N SER A 435 54.65 34.08 -5.55
CA SER A 435 55.32 35.30 -5.10
C SER A 435 56.59 35.49 -5.94
N ASP A 436 56.58 36.49 -6.82
CA ASP A 436 57.76 36.98 -7.53
C ASP A 436 58.86 37.43 -6.55
#